data_bc7fd556e32c8d7c48d70d6b236f2bbf
#
_entry.id   bc7fd556e32c8d7c48d70d6b236f2bbf
#
_cell.length_a   1.000
_cell.length_b   1.000
_cell.length_c   1.000
_cell.angle_alpha   90.00
_cell.angle_beta   90.00
_cell.angle_gamma   90.00
#
_symmetry.space_group_name_H-M   'P 1'
#
loop_
_entity.id
_entity.type
_entity.pdbx_description
1 polymer ?
#
loop_
_entity_poly.entity_id
_entity_poly.type
_entity_poly.pdbx_seq_one_letter_code
_entity_poly.pdbx_strand_id
1 'polypeptide(L)'
;MRQQIQKFGRALSGMVMPNIGAFIAWGFVTALFIPSGWWPNTQMARLVDPMLTYLLPLLIAYTAGRNVAGERGGVIGAIAAMGVIVGSDIPMFIGAMVMGPLGGYTIRWFDKLTQGRIKAGFEMLVSNFSIGILGMLLAILGYWVIGGAVTGLTLLVSNGVEVVIRHGLLPLVSLLVEPSKVLFLNNALNHGIFSPIGIEQARETGQSIMFLLETNPGPGLGVLLACWFFGRGNMRQSAPGAVIIQFCGGIHEIYFPYILARPA
;
A
#
# COMPACT_ATOMS: atom_id res chain seq x y z
N MET A 1 4.38 -16.51 19.56
CA MET A 1 3.71 -16.27 18.27
C MET A 1 2.81 -15.03 18.32
N ARG A 2 1.77 -14.96 19.16
CA ARG A 2 0.84 -13.81 19.26
C ARG A 2 1.53 -12.44 19.47
N GLN A 3 2.53 -12.35 20.33
CA GLN A 3 3.26 -11.09 20.57
C GLN A 3 4.08 -10.62 19.34
N GLN A 4 4.60 -11.53 18.53
CA GLN A 4 5.35 -11.20 17.31
C GLN A 4 4.41 -10.67 16.23
N ILE A 5 3.24 -11.30 16.06
CA ILE A 5 2.20 -10.84 15.14
C ILE A 5 1.72 -9.44 15.54
N GLN A 6 1.51 -9.20 16.84
CA GLN A 6 1.11 -7.88 17.33
C GLN A 6 2.21 -6.81 17.18
N LYS A 7 3.50 -7.18 17.30
CA LYS A 7 4.62 -6.26 17.03
C LYS A 7 4.68 -5.91 15.55
N PHE A 8 4.54 -6.91 14.68
CA PHE A 8 4.50 -6.72 13.24
C PHE A 8 3.31 -5.83 12.82
N GLY A 9 2.11 -6.13 13.29
CA GLY A 9 0.92 -5.32 13.02
C GLY A 9 1.06 -3.87 13.50
N ARG A 10 1.65 -3.64 14.69
CA ARG A 10 1.93 -2.28 15.17
C ARG A 10 2.96 -1.55 14.31
N ALA A 11 3.97 -2.25 13.80
CA ALA A 11 4.94 -1.66 12.89
C ALA A 11 4.27 -1.23 11.58
N LEU A 12 3.47 -2.11 10.96
CA LEU A 12 2.70 -1.78 9.75
C LEU A 12 1.72 -0.63 9.98
N SER A 13 0.94 -0.71 11.06
CA SER A 13 0.02 0.36 11.46
C SER A 13 0.73 1.71 11.64
N GLY A 14 1.89 1.72 12.29
CA GLY A 14 2.70 2.93 12.49
C GLY A 14 3.24 3.54 11.20
N MET A 15 3.31 2.78 10.11
CA MET A 15 3.71 3.29 8.79
C MET A 15 2.53 3.88 8.01
N VAL A 16 1.33 3.30 8.15
CA VAL A 16 0.17 3.60 7.30
C VAL A 16 -0.81 4.57 7.96
N MET A 17 -1.17 4.34 9.23
CA MET A 17 -2.20 5.14 9.94
C MET A 17 -1.91 6.64 10.01
N PRO A 18 -0.67 7.14 10.17
CA PRO A 18 -0.40 8.58 10.13
C PRO A 18 -0.77 9.23 8.79
N ASN A 19 -0.82 8.44 7.72
CA ASN A 19 -1.11 8.89 6.36
C ASN A 19 -2.57 8.70 5.94
N ILE A 20 -3.47 8.29 6.86
CA ILE A 20 -4.88 7.99 6.52
C ILE A 20 -5.60 9.18 5.88
N GLY A 21 -5.23 10.41 6.23
CA GLY A 21 -5.77 11.62 5.61
C GLY A 21 -5.49 11.68 4.10
N ALA A 22 -4.32 11.23 3.66
CA ALA A 22 -3.98 11.17 2.23
C ALA A 22 -4.78 10.08 1.49
N PHE A 23 -5.03 8.92 2.14
CA PHE A 23 -5.93 7.89 1.60
C PHE A 23 -7.36 8.40 1.46
N ILE A 24 -7.85 9.14 2.47
CA ILE A 24 -9.18 9.76 2.42
C ILE A 24 -9.26 10.78 1.27
N ALA A 25 -8.25 11.64 1.11
CA ALA A 25 -8.20 12.61 0.03
C ALA A 25 -8.20 11.93 -1.35
N TRP A 26 -7.34 10.92 -1.54
CA TRP A 26 -7.32 10.12 -2.76
C TRP A 26 -8.67 9.41 -3.01
N GLY A 27 -9.26 8.82 -1.98
CA GLY A 27 -10.56 8.16 -2.06
C GLY A 27 -11.67 9.11 -2.50
N PHE A 28 -11.73 10.34 -1.96
CA PHE A 28 -12.70 11.34 -2.40
C PHE A 28 -12.46 11.79 -3.84
N VAL A 29 -11.21 12.06 -4.23
CA VAL A 29 -10.88 12.42 -5.62
C VAL A 29 -11.31 11.32 -6.57
N THR A 30 -11.06 10.06 -6.21
CA THR A 30 -11.43 8.89 -7.01
C THR A 30 -12.96 8.76 -7.09
N ALA A 31 -13.66 8.71 -5.96
CA ALA A 31 -15.11 8.53 -5.91
C ALA A 31 -15.88 9.65 -6.63
N LEU A 32 -15.35 10.86 -6.62
CA LEU A 32 -16.00 12.00 -7.28
C LEU A 32 -15.73 12.03 -8.78
N PHE A 33 -14.48 11.86 -9.23
CA PHE A 33 -14.07 12.37 -10.54
C PHE A 33 -13.77 11.31 -11.60
N ILE A 34 -13.63 10.02 -11.26
CA ILE A 34 -13.48 8.96 -12.27
C ILE A 34 -14.72 8.88 -13.18
N PRO A 35 -14.60 8.25 -14.36
CA PRO A 35 -15.74 8.16 -15.30
C PRO A 35 -17.02 7.55 -14.71
N SER A 36 -16.88 6.62 -13.76
CA SER A 36 -17.99 5.98 -13.02
C SER A 36 -18.28 6.65 -11.67
N GLY A 37 -17.64 7.78 -11.37
CA GLY A 37 -17.80 8.50 -10.11
C GLY A 37 -19.06 9.35 -10.04
N TRP A 38 -19.26 10.02 -8.89
CA TRP A 38 -20.45 10.82 -8.63
C TRP A 38 -20.52 12.13 -9.45
N TRP A 39 -19.35 12.66 -9.80
CA TRP A 39 -19.22 13.90 -10.58
C TRP A 39 -18.06 13.77 -11.58
N PRO A 40 -18.22 12.99 -12.65
CA PRO A 40 -17.14 12.67 -13.58
C PRO A 40 -16.45 13.91 -14.14
N ASN A 41 -15.13 13.97 -14.00
CA ASN A 41 -14.31 15.06 -14.52
C ASN A 41 -12.93 14.55 -14.94
N THR A 42 -12.68 14.50 -16.24
CA THR A 42 -11.45 13.94 -16.81
C THR A 42 -10.18 14.70 -16.42
N GLN A 43 -10.27 16.00 -16.12
CA GLN A 43 -9.11 16.77 -15.68
C GLN A 43 -8.78 16.46 -14.22
N MET A 44 -9.77 16.41 -13.34
CA MET A 44 -9.57 16.08 -11.93
C MET A 44 -9.21 14.60 -11.73
N ALA A 45 -9.73 13.70 -12.54
CA ALA A 45 -9.39 12.29 -12.52
C ALA A 45 -7.89 12.02 -12.76
N ARG A 46 -7.16 12.92 -13.41
CA ARG A 46 -5.71 12.81 -13.59
C ARG A 46 -4.92 12.83 -12.27
N LEU A 47 -5.53 13.25 -11.15
CA LEU A 47 -4.90 13.19 -9.83
C LEU A 47 -4.89 11.77 -9.26
N VAL A 48 -5.79 10.89 -9.69
CA VAL A 48 -6.00 9.56 -9.09
C VAL A 48 -4.73 8.70 -9.20
N ASP A 49 -4.23 8.49 -10.42
CA ASP A 49 -3.07 7.62 -10.65
C ASP A 49 -1.78 8.15 -9.99
N PRO A 50 -1.40 9.43 -10.09
CA PRO A 50 -0.22 9.94 -9.40
C PRO A 50 -0.33 9.85 -7.86
N MET A 51 -1.51 10.06 -7.30
CA MET A 51 -1.72 9.90 -5.87
C MET A 51 -1.56 8.44 -5.44
N LEU A 52 -2.14 7.50 -6.19
CA LEU A 52 -2.06 6.07 -5.88
C LEU A 52 -0.66 5.51 -6.09
N THR A 53 -0.03 5.85 -7.22
CA THR A 53 1.25 5.26 -7.63
C THR A 53 2.44 5.86 -6.88
N TYR A 54 2.42 7.18 -6.65
CA TYR A 54 3.57 7.88 -6.07
C TYR A 54 3.30 8.41 -4.66
N LEU A 55 2.27 9.25 -4.48
CA LEU A 55 2.07 9.97 -3.23
C LEU A 55 1.87 9.04 -2.04
N LEU A 56 0.93 8.12 -2.11
CA LEU A 56 0.60 7.23 -1.00
C LEU A 56 1.77 6.31 -0.62
N PRO A 57 2.45 5.60 -1.55
CA PRO A 57 3.62 4.79 -1.22
C PRO A 57 4.79 5.63 -0.66
N LEU A 58 5.05 6.83 -1.20
CA LEU A 58 6.11 7.70 -0.70
C LEU A 58 5.84 8.19 0.72
N LEU A 59 4.59 8.56 1.04
CA LEU A 59 4.21 8.94 2.42
C LEU A 59 4.38 7.79 3.40
N ILE A 60 4.03 6.57 3.00
CA ILE A 60 4.25 5.37 3.82
C ILE A 60 5.74 5.14 4.06
N ALA A 61 6.56 5.18 3.00
CA ALA A 61 8.00 4.99 3.10
C ALA A 61 8.66 6.07 3.96
N TYR A 62 8.27 7.33 3.77
CA TYR A 62 8.73 8.44 4.60
C TYR A 62 8.41 8.20 6.08
N THR A 63 7.14 7.90 6.40
CA THR A 63 6.70 7.64 7.77
C THR A 63 7.43 6.44 8.37
N ALA A 64 7.61 5.38 7.59
CA ALA A 64 8.32 4.18 8.01
C ALA A 64 9.80 4.44 8.33
N GLY A 65 10.49 5.16 7.46
CA GLY A 65 11.88 5.56 7.67
C GLY A 65 12.05 6.52 8.85
N ARG A 66 11.11 7.48 8.98
CA ARG A 66 11.06 8.43 10.10
C ARG A 66 10.90 7.74 11.45
N ASN A 67 10.08 6.71 11.52
CA ASN A 67 9.91 5.90 12.73
C ASN A 67 11.20 5.20 13.18
N VAL A 68 12.14 4.95 12.25
CA VAL A 68 13.43 4.31 12.53
C VAL A 68 14.52 5.30 12.89
N ALA A 69 14.66 6.39 12.12
CA ALA A 69 15.82 7.30 12.20
C ALA A 69 15.45 8.80 12.09
N GLY A 70 14.26 9.20 12.54
CA GLY A 70 13.81 10.58 12.51
C GLY A 70 13.69 11.15 11.09
N GLU A 71 13.79 12.47 10.95
CA GLU A 71 13.60 13.15 9.67
C GLU A 71 14.52 12.62 8.56
N ARG A 72 15.79 12.38 8.90
CA ARG A 72 16.77 11.80 7.96
C ARG A 72 16.35 10.44 7.44
N GLY A 73 15.82 9.59 8.35
CA GLY A 73 15.25 8.28 8.00
C GLY A 73 14.04 8.41 7.07
N GLY A 74 13.20 9.42 7.28
CA GLY A 74 12.06 9.70 6.41
C GLY A 74 12.48 10.05 4.99
N VAL A 75 13.42 10.98 4.84
CA VAL A 75 13.90 11.42 3.52
C VAL A 75 14.54 10.27 2.74
N ILE A 76 15.50 9.55 3.36
CA ILE A 76 16.15 8.42 2.68
C ILE A 76 15.18 7.28 2.38
N GLY A 77 14.18 7.04 3.24
CA GLY A 77 13.14 6.06 3.01
C GLY A 77 12.30 6.37 1.79
N ALA A 78 11.91 7.65 1.61
CA ALA A 78 11.17 8.10 0.43
C ALA A 78 12.01 7.98 -0.85
N ILE A 79 13.30 8.39 -0.83
CA ILE A 79 14.21 8.24 -1.97
C ILE A 79 14.35 6.75 -2.35
N ALA A 80 14.58 5.88 -1.37
CA ALA A 80 14.74 4.45 -1.59
C ALA A 80 13.47 3.81 -2.19
N ALA A 81 12.28 4.22 -1.71
CA ALA A 81 11.01 3.72 -2.22
C ALA A 81 10.73 4.15 -3.65
N MET A 82 11.25 5.30 -4.10
CA MET A 82 11.08 5.74 -5.49
C MET A 82 11.65 4.73 -6.49
N GLY A 83 12.75 4.05 -6.14
CA GLY A 83 13.32 2.99 -6.98
C GLY A 83 12.35 1.83 -7.21
N VAL A 84 11.72 1.33 -6.14
CA VAL A 84 10.77 0.22 -6.26
C VAL A 84 9.46 0.64 -6.92
N ILE A 85 9.03 1.88 -6.75
CA ILE A 85 7.83 2.42 -7.40
C ILE A 85 8.03 2.47 -8.93
N VAL A 86 9.17 3.00 -9.37
CA VAL A 86 9.46 3.14 -10.82
C VAL A 86 9.82 1.77 -11.45
N GLY A 87 10.34 0.84 -10.67
CA GLY A 87 10.69 -0.52 -11.11
C GLY A 87 9.51 -1.47 -11.22
N SER A 88 8.26 -1.00 -11.11
CA SER A 88 7.07 -1.86 -11.13
C SER A 88 5.89 -1.19 -11.81
N ASP A 89 5.07 -2.01 -12.45
CA ASP A 89 3.83 -1.59 -13.12
C ASP A 89 2.60 -1.56 -12.19
N ILE A 90 2.78 -1.95 -10.92
CA ILE A 90 1.72 -1.94 -9.92
C ILE A 90 2.04 -0.95 -8.78
N PRO A 91 1.01 -0.39 -8.09
CA PRO A 91 1.23 0.46 -6.93
C PRO A 91 2.04 -0.23 -5.82
N MET A 92 3.23 0.28 -5.51
CA MET A 92 4.24 -0.38 -4.68
C MET A 92 4.13 -0.06 -3.18
N PHE A 93 2.97 -0.33 -2.58
CA PHE A 93 2.77 -0.16 -1.14
C PHE A 93 3.66 -1.10 -0.31
N ILE A 94 3.72 -2.40 -0.67
CA ILE A 94 4.59 -3.38 0.01
C ILE A 94 6.05 -2.97 -0.14
N GLY A 95 6.47 -2.61 -1.36
CA GLY A 95 7.82 -2.13 -1.62
C GLY A 95 8.17 -0.91 -0.76
N ALA A 96 7.26 0.04 -0.62
CA ALA A 96 7.42 1.22 0.24
C ALA A 96 7.53 0.85 1.73
N MET A 97 6.72 -0.11 2.21
CA MET A 97 6.78 -0.62 3.59
C MET A 97 8.10 -1.35 3.91
N VAL A 98 8.78 -1.89 2.90
CA VAL A 98 10.10 -2.52 3.04
C VAL A 98 11.22 -1.47 2.91
N MET A 99 11.19 -0.65 1.86
CA MET A 99 12.25 0.31 1.56
C MET A 99 12.33 1.46 2.56
N GLY A 100 11.20 1.90 3.12
CA GLY A 100 11.17 2.94 4.14
C GLY A 100 12.01 2.60 5.38
N PRO A 101 11.71 1.52 6.11
CA PRO A 101 12.53 1.08 7.24
C PRO A 101 13.97 0.75 6.85
N LEU A 102 14.19 0.12 5.69
CA LEU A 102 15.54 -0.19 5.21
C LEU A 102 16.37 1.09 5.07
N GLY A 103 15.82 2.13 4.47
CA GLY A 103 16.45 3.46 4.40
C GLY A 103 16.76 4.02 5.79
N GLY A 104 15.77 3.97 6.70
CA GLY A 104 15.94 4.41 8.09
C GLY A 104 17.05 3.64 8.83
N TYR A 105 17.11 2.32 8.71
CA TYR A 105 18.17 1.51 9.33
C TYR A 105 19.55 1.79 8.71
N THR A 106 19.62 1.97 7.40
CA THR A 106 20.87 2.29 6.69
C THR A 106 21.46 3.61 7.16
N ILE A 107 20.65 4.68 7.24
CA ILE A 107 21.16 5.98 7.71
C ILE A 107 21.51 5.95 9.19
N ARG A 108 20.73 5.26 10.02
CA ARG A 108 21.03 5.08 11.44
C ARG A 108 22.33 4.32 11.67
N TRP A 109 22.61 3.31 10.85
CA TRP A 109 23.88 2.60 10.89
C TRP A 109 25.05 3.49 10.47
N PHE A 110 24.90 4.25 9.38
CA PHE A 110 25.89 5.22 8.92
C PHE A 110 26.21 6.27 10.01
N ASP A 111 25.17 6.83 10.63
CA ASP A 111 25.33 7.83 11.69
C ASP A 111 26.13 7.30 12.88
N LYS A 112 25.89 6.03 13.28
CA LYS A 112 26.68 5.38 14.33
C LYS A 112 28.15 5.21 13.94
N LEU A 113 28.47 4.90 12.68
CA LEU A 113 29.85 4.76 12.22
C LEU A 113 30.60 6.07 12.16
N THR A 114 29.93 7.18 11.89
CA THR A 114 30.50 8.50 11.69
C THR A 114 30.48 9.37 12.95
N GLN A 115 29.74 8.94 13.97
CA GLN A 115 29.60 9.67 15.24
C GLN A 115 30.97 9.95 15.86
N GLY A 116 31.24 11.25 16.17
CA GLY A 116 32.49 11.71 16.73
C GLY A 116 33.70 11.74 15.78
N ARG A 117 33.52 11.37 14.50
CA ARG A 117 34.59 11.38 13.48
C ARG A 117 34.47 12.55 12.50
N ILE A 118 33.35 13.24 12.49
CA ILE A 118 33.11 14.37 11.58
C ILE A 118 33.76 15.63 12.18
N LYS A 119 34.60 16.29 11.40
CA LYS A 119 35.23 17.55 11.80
C LYS A 119 34.18 18.67 11.89
N ALA A 120 34.38 19.60 12.85
CA ALA A 120 33.51 20.76 13.01
C ALA A 120 33.37 21.53 11.69
N GLY A 121 32.15 21.92 11.34
CA GLY A 121 31.83 22.62 10.09
C GLY A 121 31.50 21.71 8.90
N PHE A 122 31.72 20.37 8.98
CA PHE A 122 31.37 19.43 7.90
C PHE A 122 30.11 18.63 8.20
N GLU A 123 29.48 18.83 9.35
CA GLU A 123 28.33 18.04 9.79
C GLU A 123 27.16 18.10 8.79
N MET A 124 26.83 19.32 8.32
CA MET A 124 25.74 19.51 7.36
C MET A 124 26.05 18.86 6.01
N LEU A 125 27.27 18.99 5.54
CA LEU A 125 27.72 18.38 4.28
C LEU A 125 27.61 16.85 4.37
N VAL A 126 28.19 16.22 5.40
CA VAL A 126 28.14 14.77 5.60
C VAL A 126 26.70 14.31 5.77
N SER A 127 25.88 15.06 6.51
CA SER A 127 24.47 14.76 6.72
C SER A 127 23.70 14.67 5.40
N ASN A 128 23.83 15.68 4.53
CA ASN A 128 23.07 15.74 3.28
C ASN A 128 23.60 14.74 2.23
N PHE A 129 24.93 14.67 2.08
CA PHE A 129 25.54 13.74 1.11
C PHE A 129 25.31 12.27 1.49
N SER A 130 25.32 11.92 2.78
CA SER A 130 25.02 10.55 3.19
C SER A 130 23.59 10.14 2.82
N ILE A 131 22.60 11.01 3.03
CA ILE A 131 21.21 10.75 2.60
C ILE A 131 21.15 10.58 1.07
N GLY A 132 21.78 11.50 0.33
CA GLY A 132 21.74 11.47 -1.13
C GLY A 132 22.41 10.22 -1.71
N ILE A 133 23.63 9.92 -1.30
CA ILE A 133 24.40 8.78 -1.84
C ILE A 133 23.77 7.45 -1.42
N LEU A 134 23.50 7.25 -0.13
CA LEU A 134 22.89 6.01 0.35
C LEU A 134 21.46 5.84 -0.17
N GLY A 135 20.70 6.93 -0.27
CA GLY A 135 19.36 6.94 -0.85
C GLY A 135 19.38 6.53 -2.32
N MET A 136 20.31 7.07 -3.12
CA MET A 136 20.52 6.67 -4.51
C MET A 136 20.84 5.19 -4.64
N LEU A 137 21.76 4.67 -3.84
CA LEU A 137 22.14 3.25 -3.86
C LEU A 137 20.95 2.35 -3.51
N LEU A 138 20.17 2.74 -2.49
CA LEU A 138 18.96 2.02 -2.11
C LEU A 138 17.86 2.11 -3.16
N ALA A 139 17.70 3.24 -3.84
CA ALA A 139 16.75 3.36 -4.94
C ALA A 139 17.12 2.43 -6.10
N ILE A 140 18.40 2.37 -6.50
CA ILE A 140 18.89 1.43 -7.51
C ILE A 140 18.66 -0.02 -7.08
N LEU A 141 18.94 -0.36 -5.82
CA LEU A 141 18.66 -1.67 -5.26
C LEU A 141 17.16 -1.99 -5.29
N GLY A 142 16.33 -1.04 -4.89
CA GLY A 142 14.87 -1.15 -4.92
C GLY A 142 14.35 -1.44 -6.32
N TYR A 143 14.85 -0.72 -7.30
CA TYR A 143 14.48 -0.89 -8.71
C TYR A 143 14.77 -2.32 -9.23
N TRP A 144 15.99 -2.84 -8.99
CA TRP A 144 16.42 -4.11 -9.55
C TRP A 144 15.97 -5.34 -8.77
N VAL A 145 15.90 -5.25 -7.44
CA VAL A 145 15.72 -6.43 -6.57
C VAL A 145 14.31 -6.50 -6.00
N ILE A 146 13.86 -5.43 -5.36
CA ILE A 146 12.60 -5.46 -4.60
C ILE A 146 11.39 -5.43 -5.54
N GLY A 147 11.46 -4.66 -6.64
CA GLY A 147 10.42 -4.65 -7.67
C GLY A 147 10.16 -6.06 -8.20
N GLY A 148 11.22 -6.78 -8.60
CA GLY A 148 11.12 -8.17 -9.07
C GLY A 148 10.57 -9.14 -8.01
N ALA A 149 10.97 -9.01 -6.76
CA ALA A 149 10.48 -9.87 -5.68
C ALA A 149 8.97 -9.67 -5.41
N VAL A 150 8.49 -8.42 -5.41
CA VAL A 150 7.05 -8.14 -5.23
C VAL A 150 6.24 -8.60 -6.44
N THR A 151 6.76 -8.42 -7.66
CA THR A 151 6.14 -8.97 -8.87
C THR A 151 6.06 -10.50 -8.80
N GLY A 152 7.12 -11.17 -8.36
CA GLY A 152 7.13 -12.62 -8.15
C GLY A 152 6.09 -13.08 -7.13
N LEU A 153 5.92 -12.37 -6.00
CA LEU A 153 4.87 -12.63 -5.03
C LEU A 153 3.47 -12.47 -5.65
N THR A 154 3.27 -11.43 -6.42
CA THR A 154 2.00 -11.17 -7.12
C THR A 154 1.66 -12.31 -8.07
N LEU A 155 2.62 -12.77 -8.89
CA LEU A 155 2.44 -13.90 -9.80
C LEU A 155 2.13 -15.20 -9.04
N LEU A 156 2.77 -15.45 -7.90
CA LEU A 156 2.49 -16.62 -7.08
C LEU A 156 1.04 -16.62 -6.56
N VAL A 157 0.56 -15.47 -6.07
CA VAL A 157 -0.83 -15.33 -5.62
C VAL A 157 -1.79 -15.48 -6.80
N SER A 158 -1.47 -14.87 -7.94
CA SER A 158 -2.25 -14.96 -9.17
C SER A 158 -2.44 -16.41 -9.63
N ASN A 159 -1.35 -17.16 -9.71
CA ASN A 159 -1.38 -18.57 -10.09
C ASN A 159 -2.20 -19.41 -9.09
N GLY A 160 -2.07 -19.11 -7.79
CA GLY A 160 -2.87 -19.78 -6.76
C GLY A 160 -4.37 -19.55 -6.93
N VAL A 161 -4.77 -18.31 -7.21
CA VAL A 161 -6.19 -17.97 -7.48
C VAL A 161 -6.70 -18.67 -8.72
N GLU A 162 -5.92 -18.67 -9.81
CA GLU A 162 -6.31 -19.36 -11.06
C GLU A 162 -6.52 -20.87 -10.87
N VAL A 163 -5.64 -21.54 -10.13
CA VAL A 163 -5.79 -22.96 -9.78
C VAL A 163 -7.08 -23.21 -9.01
N VAL A 164 -7.40 -22.40 -8.01
CA VAL A 164 -8.63 -22.55 -7.22
C VAL A 164 -9.88 -22.34 -8.08
N ILE A 165 -9.87 -21.36 -8.98
CA ILE A 165 -10.97 -21.09 -9.92
C ILE A 165 -11.17 -22.28 -10.87
N ARG A 166 -10.09 -22.79 -11.48
CA ARG A 166 -10.16 -23.93 -12.42
C ARG A 166 -10.73 -25.20 -11.79
N HIS A 167 -10.56 -25.39 -10.48
CA HIS A 167 -11.14 -26.52 -9.76
C HIS A 167 -12.56 -26.27 -9.23
N GLY A 168 -13.19 -25.14 -9.59
CA GLY A 168 -14.56 -24.81 -9.17
C GLY A 168 -14.69 -24.43 -7.69
N LEU A 169 -13.60 -24.18 -6.99
CA LEU A 169 -13.56 -23.88 -5.56
C LEU A 169 -13.66 -22.36 -5.28
N LEU A 170 -14.59 -21.69 -5.97
CA LEU A 170 -14.76 -20.22 -5.89
C LEU A 170 -14.83 -19.64 -4.46
N PRO A 171 -15.55 -20.28 -3.49
CA PRO A 171 -15.58 -19.75 -2.11
C PRO A 171 -14.20 -19.69 -1.45
N LEU A 172 -13.26 -20.57 -1.84
CA LEU A 172 -11.91 -20.58 -1.29
C LEU A 172 -11.02 -19.50 -1.91
N VAL A 173 -11.39 -18.90 -3.02
CA VAL A 173 -10.67 -17.77 -3.63
C VAL A 173 -10.52 -16.63 -2.63
N SER A 174 -11.52 -16.36 -1.79
CA SER A 174 -11.49 -15.32 -0.77
C SER A 174 -10.34 -15.49 0.24
N LEU A 175 -9.86 -16.72 0.49
CA LEU A 175 -8.71 -16.97 1.36
C LEU A 175 -7.41 -16.39 0.81
N LEU A 176 -7.32 -16.25 -0.51
CA LEU A 176 -6.17 -15.64 -1.19
C LEU A 176 -6.42 -14.16 -1.49
N VAL A 177 -7.63 -13.83 -1.93
CA VAL A 177 -7.98 -12.47 -2.38
C VAL A 177 -8.04 -11.49 -1.21
N GLU A 178 -8.71 -11.82 -0.11
CA GLU A 178 -8.87 -10.87 1.00
C GLU A 178 -7.52 -10.50 1.68
N PRO A 179 -6.60 -11.43 1.98
CA PRO A 179 -5.28 -11.04 2.43
C PRO A 179 -4.49 -10.22 1.40
N SER A 180 -4.64 -10.54 0.11
CA SER A 180 -3.95 -9.84 -0.96
C SER A 180 -4.45 -8.40 -1.14
N LYS A 181 -5.76 -8.17 -0.99
CA LYS A 181 -6.33 -6.82 -0.93
C LYS A 181 -5.66 -5.97 0.14
N VAL A 182 -5.57 -6.50 1.36
CA VAL A 182 -4.95 -5.80 2.51
C VAL A 182 -3.47 -5.48 2.26
N LEU A 183 -2.80 -6.25 1.41
CA LEU A 183 -1.44 -6.00 0.94
C LEU A 183 -1.39 -5.11 -0.31
N PHE A 184 -2.51 -4.49 -0.71
CA PHE A 184 -2.61 -3.62 -1.88
C PHE A 184 -2.31 -4.31 -3.23
N LEU A 185 -2.52 -5.63 -3.30
CA LEU A 185 -2.40 -6.41 -4.54
C LEU A 185 -3.71 -6.56 -5.31
N ASN A 186 -4.79 -5.94 -4.82
CA ASN A 186 -6.14 -6.01 -5.40
C ASN A 186 -6.16 -5.64 -6.89
N ASN A 187 -5.53 -4.53 -7.29
CA ASN A 187 -5.48 -4.10 -8.68
C ASN A 187 -4.75 -5.11 -9.57
N ALA A 188 -3.65 -5.69 -9.09
CA ALA A 188 -2.91 -6.70 -9.85
C ALA A 188 -3.73 -7.98 -10.05
N LEU A 189 -4.49 -8.43 -9.04
CA LEU A 189 -5.40 -9.57 -9.14
C LEU A 189 -6.57 -9.26 -10.07
N ASN A 190 -7.16 -8.08 -9.92
CA ASN A 190 -8.31 -7.68 -10.72
C ASN A 190 -7.95 -7.60 -12.22
N HIS A 191 -6.91 -6.85 -12.56
CA HIS A 191 -6.51 -6.68 -13.96
C HIS A 191 -5.78 -7.90 -14.55
N GLY A 192 -5.01 -8.63 -13.73
CA GLY A 192 -4.25 -9.80 -14.17
C GLY A 192 -5.06 -11.09 -14.29
N ILE A 193 -6.13 -11.26 -13.49
CA ILE A 193 -6.89 -12.52 -13.42
C ILE A 193 -8.37 -12.31 -13.60
N PHE A 194 -9.02 -11.54 -12.70
CA PHE A 194 -10.49 -11.52 -12.66
C PHE A 194 -11.10 -10.86 -13.89
N SER A 195 -10.55 -9.75 -14.35
CA SER A 195 -11.06 -9.06 -15.53
C SER A 195 -10.90 -9.88 -16.81
N PRO A 196 -9.73 -10.44 -17.16
CA PRO A 196 -9.59 -11.30 -18.34
C PRO A 196 -10.53 -12.51 -18.32
N ILE A 197 -10.55 -13.28 -17.23
CA ILE A 197 -11.42 -14.47 -17.10
C ILE A 197 -12.90 -14.04 -17.11
N GLY A 198 -13.23 -12.95 -16.41
CA GLY A 198 -14.58 -12.42 -16.35
C GLY A 198 -15.12 -11.98 -17.71
N ILE A 199 -14.29 -11.33 -18.53
CA ILE A 199 -14.64 -10.93 -19.89
C ILE A 199 -14.89 -12.16 -20.78
N GLU A 200 -14.05 -13.18 -20.69
CA GLU A 200 -14.21 -14.43 -21.45
C GLU A 200 -15.52 -15.13 -21.08
N GLN A 201 -15.77 -15.33 -19.78
CA GLN A 201 -17.02 -15.92 -19.30
C GLN A 201 -18.26 -15.09 -19.68
N ALA A 202 -18.17 -13.77 -19.61
CA ALA A 202 -19.28 -12.90 -19.97
C ALA A 202 -19.57 -12.90 -21.48
N ARG A 203 -18.59 -13.16 -22.32
CA ARG A 203 -18.79 -13.35 -23.78
C ARG A 203 -19.57 -14.64 -24.08
N GLU A 204 -19.36 -15.70 -23.28
CA GLU A 204 -20.02 -16.99 -23.47
C GLU A 204 -21.42 -17.05 -22.83
N THR A 205 -21.53 -16.52 -21.61
CA THR A 205 -22.73 -16.70 -20.77
C THR A 205 -23.52 -15.42 -20.49
N GLY A 206 -23.02 -14.26 -20.93
CA GLY A 206 -23.60 -12.95 -20.67
C GLY A 206 -23.28 -12.38 -19.29
N GLN A 207 -22.62 -13.13 -18.40
CA GLN A 207 -22.31 -12.72 -17.02
C GLN A 207 -21.08 -13.44 -16.47
N SER A 208 -20.45 -12.89 -15.43
CA SER A 208 -19.36 -13.55 -14.71
C SER A 208 -19.32 -13.13 -13.24
N ILE A 209 -19.15 -14.13 -12.36
CA ILE A 209 -18.95 -13.91 -10.93
C ILE A 209 -17.58 -13.29 -10.64
N MET A 210 -16.62 -13.37 -11.57
CA MET A 210 -15.27 -12.79 -11.40
C MET A 210 -15.33 -11.30 -11.14
N PHE A 211 -16.29 -10.59 -11.72
CA PHE A 211 -16.48 -9.16 -11.49
C PHE A 211 -16.97 -8.82 -10.06
N LEU A 212 -17.50 -9.79 -9.32
CA LEU A 212 -18.00 -9.60 -7.95
C LEU A 212 -16.99 -9.97 -6.88
N LEU A 213 -15.92 -10.72 -7.21
CA LEU A 213 -14.96 -11.22 -6.21
C LEU A 213 -14.17 -10.07 -5.55
N GLU A 214 -13.76 -9.11 -6.33
CA GLU A 214 -12.97 -7.96 -5.83
C GLU A 214 -13.87 -6.80 -5.40
N THR A 215 -14.95 -6.53 -6.11
CA THR A 215 -15.83 -5.40 -5.89
C THR A 215 -16.82 -5.54 -4.73
N ASN A 216 -16.86 -6.70 -4.04
CA ASN A 216 -17.77 -6.93 -2.91
C ASN A 216 -17.46 -5.96 -1.73
N PRO A 217 -18.36 -5.02 -1.40
CA PRO A 217 -18.12 -4.05 -0.33
C PRO A 217 -18.34 -4.61 1.08
N GLY A 218 -18.94 -5.79 1.22
CA GLY A 218 -19.36 -6.36 2.49
C GLY A 218 -18.23 -6.49 3.53
N PRO A 219 -17.10 -7.14 3.21
CA PRO A 219 -15.99 -7.30 4.16
C PRO A 219 -15.44 -5.97 4.66
N GLY A 220 -15.19 -5.02 3.75
CA GLY A 220 -14.68 -3.70 4.10
C GLY A 220 -15.66 -2.90 4.95
N LEU A 221 -16.94 -2.90 4.57
CA LEU A 221 -17.97 -2.23 5.36
C LEU A 221 -18.06 -2.81 6.78
N GLY A 222 -18.04 -4.14 6.92
CA GLY A 222 -18.07 -4.80 8.23
C GLY A 222 -16.91 -4.39 9.12
N VAL A 223 -15.69 -4.35 8.59
CA VAL A 223 -14.50 -3.88 9.30
C VAL A 223 -14.63 -2.43 9.73
N LEU A 224 -15.05 -1.55 8.84
CA LEU A 224 -15.19 -0.11 9.12
C LEU A 224 -16.30 0.16 10.15
N LEU A 225 -17.44 -0.51 10.06
CA LEU A 225 -18.50 -0.42 11.08
C LEU A 225 -18.03 -0.91 12.44
N ALA A 226 -17.31 -2.03 12.48
CA ALA A 226 -16.70 -2.52 13.73
C ALA A 226 -15.72 -1.50 14.32
N CYS A 227 -14.91 -0.85 13.49
CA CYS A 227 -14.01 0.22 13.92
C CYS A 227 -14.76 1.46 14.40
N TRP A 228 -15.88 1.81 13.77
CA TRP A 228 -16.71 2.95 14.16
C TRP A 228 -17.38 2.71 15.52
N PHE A 229 -18.03 1.57 15.70
CA PHE A 229 -18.80 1.30 16.93
C PHE A 229 -17.90 0.88 18.10
N PHE A 230 -16.90 0.04 17.87
CA PHE A 230 -16.07 -0.58 18.90
C PHE A 230 -14.62 -0.11 18.91
N GLY A 231 -14.20 0.72 17.94
CA GLY A 231 -12.86 1.27 17.85
C GLY A 231 -12.58 2.34 18.91
N ARG A 232 -11.30 2.75 18.98
CA ARG A 232 -10.84 3.82 19.90
C ARG A 232 -9.94 4.81 19.16
N GLY A 233 -9.90 6.05 19.66
CA GLY A 233 -9.02 7.10 19.11
C GLY A 233 -9.28 7.39 17.64
N ASN A 234 -8.23 7.64 16.88
CA ASN A 234 -8.28 8.05 15.48
C ASN A 234 -9.02 7.05 14.57
N MET A 235 -8.91 5.74 14.86
CA MET A 235 -9.63 4.73 14.08
C MET A 235 -11.14 4.92 14.13
N ARG A 236 -11.68 5.16 15.33
CA ARG A 236 -13.11 5.42 15.49
C ARG A 236 -13.55 6.72 14.82
N GLN A 237 -12.75 7.78 14.94
CA GLN A 237 -13.08 9.10 14.41
C GLN A 237 -13.06 9.15 12.88
N SER A 238 -12.13 8.44 12.25
CA SER A 238 -11.99 8.41 10.78
C SER A 238 -12.90 7.38 10.09
N ALA A 239 -13.41 6.38 10.82
CA ALA A 239 -14.20 5.29 10.24
C ALA A 239 -15.49 5.75 9.53
N PRO A 240 -16.28 6.73 10.01
CA PRO A 240 -17.47 7.19 9.28
C PRO A 240 -17.17 7.70 7.87
N GLY A 241 -16.12 8.53 7.73
CA GLY A 241 -15.67 9.00 6.41
C GLY A 241 -15.20 7.87 5.50
N ALA A 242 -14.48 6.91 6.09
CA ALA A 242 -14.04 5.73 5.35
C ALA A 242 -15.21 4.83 4.91
N VAL A 243 -16.28 4.70 5.70
CA VAL A 243 -17.52 3.98 5.31
C VAL A 243 -18.12 4.60 4.05
N ILE A 244 -18.26 5.93 4.00
CA ILE A 244 -18.81 6.61 2.85
C ILE A 244 -17.96 6.34 1.58
N ILE A 245 -16.66 6.49 1.69
CA ILE A 245 -15.73 6.29 0.58
C ILE A 245 -15.74 4.83 0.11
N GLN A 246 -15.72 3.88 1.04
CA GLN A 246 -15.67 2.46 0.71
C GLN A 246 -17.00 1.95 0.16
N PHE A 247 -18.11 2.20 0.84
CA PHE A 247 -19.41 1.62 0.49
C PHE A 247 -20.12 2.39 -0.63
N CYS A 248 -20.15 3.73 -0.54
CA CYS A 248 -20.80 4.57 -1.54
C CYS A 248 -19.87 4.92 -2.71
N GLY A 249 -18.57 5.03 -2.46
CA GLY A 249 -17.56 5.35 -3.48
C GLY A 249 -16.93 4.13 -4.15
N GLY A 250 -17.06 2.94 -3.58
CA GLY A 250 -16.49 1.71 -4.12
C GLY A 250 -14.96 1.59 -3.96
N ILE A 251 -14.34 2.42 -3.11
CA ILE A 251 -12.89 2.48 -2.95
C ILE A 251 -12.46 1.57 -1.80
N HIS A 252 -11.97 0.38 -2.12
CA HIS A 252 -11.64 -0.64 -1.13
C HIS A 252 -10.37 -0.33 -0.34
N GLU A 253 -9.37 0.28 -0.94
CA GLU A 253 -8.08 0.57 -0.31
C GLU A 253 -8.21 1.40 0.97
N ILE A 254 -9.31 2.13 1.14
CA ILE A 254 -9.55 2.95 2.33
C ILE A 254 -9.67 2.13 3.63
N TYR A 255 -10.12 0.85 3.57
CA TYR A 255 -10.24 0.04 4.77
C TYR A 255 -8.98 -0.79 5.10
N PHE A 256 -8.05 -0.97 4.15
CA PHE A 256 -6.83 -1.76 4.36
C PHE A 256 -6.00 -1.28 5.55
N PRO A 257 -5.77 0.03 5.74
CA PRO A 257 -5.08 0.55 6.93
C PRO A 257 -5.72 0.12 8.25
N TYR A 258 -7.04 -0.01 8.30
CA TYR A 258 -7.76 -0.41 9.52
C TYR A 258 -7.49 -1.86 9.90
N ILE A 259 -7.39 -2.76 8.90
CA ILE A 259 -7.00 -4.16 9.12
C ILE A 259 -5.54 -4.24 9.54
N LEU A 260 -4.62 -3.54 8.83
CA LEU A 260 -3.20 -3.52 9.17
C LEU A 260 -2.94 -2.98 10.57
N ALA A 261 -3.78 -2.07 11.07
CA ALA A 261 -3.69 -1.57 12.44
C ALA A 261 -4.01 -2.63 13.51
N ARG A 262 -4.83 -3.64 13.16
CA ARG A 262 -5.24 -4.72 14.07
C ARG A 262 -5.33 -6.05 13.32
N PRO A 263 -4.19 -6.66 12.97
CA PRO A 263 -4.16 -7.89 12.15
C PRO A 263 -4.58 -9.16 12.91
N ALA A 264 -4.84 -9.06 14.23
CA ALA A 264 -5.27 -10.19 15.09
C ALA A 264 -6.15 -9.68 16.23
#